data_acbe39bf87e46a76a7ac435deaf9a1db
#
_entry.id   acbe39bf87e46a76a7ac435deaf9a1db
#
_cell.length_a   1.000
_cell.length_b   1.000
_cell.length_c   1.000
_cell.angle_alpha   90.00
_cell.angle_beta   90.00
_cell.angle_gamma   90.00
#
_symmetry.space_group_name_H-M   'P 1'
#
loop_
_entity.id
_entity.type
_entity.pdbx_description
1 polymer ?
#
loop_
_entity_poly.entity_id
_entity_poly.type
_entity_poly.pdbx_seq_one_letter_code
_entity_poly.pdbx_strand_id
1 'polypeptide(L)'
;MTDFFDSNLPSMDFLRERARRRMPGFAFDYLEGGCNSNVNKRRNTEDIREIKLEPYYIRDYPGSCLKTELFGHTYDAPFGIAPVGLQGLMWPKSC
;
A
#
# COMPACT_ATOMS: atom_id res chain seq x y z
N MET A 1 -19.66 -7.76 11.65
CA MET A 1 -19.28 -6.96 10.47
C MET A 1 -18.12 -6.12 10.91
N THR A 2 -16.91 -6.54 10.57
CA THR A 2 -15.69 -5.81 10.98
C THR A 2 -15.63 -4.54 10.14
N ASP A 3 -15.67 -3.38 10.78
CA ASP A 3 -15.43 -2.11 10.12
C ASP A 3 -14.02 -2.14 9.50
N PHE A 4 -13.96 -2.29 8.17
CA PHE A 4 -12.72 -2.19 7.41
C PHE A 4 -12.16 -0.78 7.37
N PHE A 5 -12.90 0.20 7.85
CA PHE A 5 -12.50 1.59 7.88
C PHE A 5 -12.10 1.99 9.29
N ASP A 6 -10.82 2.21 9.49
CA ASP A 6 -10.31 2.81 10.74
C ASP A 6 -10.37 4.33 10.62
N SER A 7 -11.29 4.95 11.35
CA SER A 7 -11.45 6.41 11.39
C SER A 7 -10.20 7.16 11.89
N ASN A 8 -9.29 6.45 12.59
CA ASN A 8 -8.01 7.01 13.01
C ASN A 8 -6.96 7.03 11.89
N LEU A 9 -7.22 6.33 10.78
CA LEU A 9 -6.32 6.18 9.65
C LEU A 9 -7.06 6.44 8.33
N PRO A 10 -7.57 7.68 8.13
CA PRO A 10 -8.54 7.97 7.07
C PRO A 10 -7.94 7.95 5.66
N SER A 11 -6.63 8.09 5.51
CA SER A 11 -5.98 8.09 4.20
C SER A 11 -4.50 7.72 4.27
N MET A 12 -3.92 7.36 3.12
CA MET A 12 -2.48 7.10 2.99
C MET A 12 -1.65 8.36 3.27
N ASP A 13 -2.13 9.53 2.88
CA ASP A 13 -1.45 10.79 3.16
C ASP A 13 -1.40 11.09 4.66
N PHE A 14 -2.47 10.75 5.37
CA PHE A 14 -2.50 10.86 6.83
C PHE A 14 -1.50 9.89 7.49
N LEU A 15 -1.43 8.65 7.01
CA LEU A 15 -0.44 7.66 7.47
C LEU A 15 0.99 8.12 7.22
N ARG A 16 1.25 8.69 6.04
CA ARG A 16 2.55 9.24 5.67
C ARG A 16 2.97 10.37 6.60
N GLU A 17 2.10 11.32 6.87
CA GLU A 17 2.39 12.43 7.77
C GLU A 17 2.59 11.95 9.22
N ARG A 18 1.82 10.97 9.66
CA ARG A 18 1.99 10.34 10.97
C ARG A 18 3.34 9.60 11.07
N ALA A 19 3.74 8.87 10.02
CA ALA A 19 5.04 8.23 9.95
C ALA A 19 6.18 9.24 10.03
N ARG A 20 6.09 10.35 9.27
CA ARG A 20 7.07 11.43 9.29
C ARG A 20 7.32 12.00 10.69
N ARG A 21 6.29 12.09 11.51
CA ARG A 21 6.40 12.61 12.89
C ARG A 21 6.97 11.59 13.87
N ARG A 22 6.93 10.30 13.54
CA ARG A 22 7.31 9.21 14.44
C ARG A 22 8.67 8.61 14.13
N MET A 23 9.09 8.69 12.89
CA MET A 23 10.35 8.12 12.42
C MET A 23 11.48 9.14 12.53
N PRO A 24 12.74 8.68 12.73
CA PRO A 24 13.90 9.53 12.53
C PRO A 24 13.91 10.11 11.11
N GLY A 25 14.30 11.38 10.97
CA GLY A 25 14.27 12.08 9.66
C GLY A 25 14.98 11.32 8.55
N PHE A 26 16.20 10.83 8.81
CA PHE A 26 16.97 10.08 7.82
C PHE A 26 16.30 8.77 7.37
N ALA A 27 15.59 8.09 8.29
CA ALA A 27 14.86 6.85 7.97
C ALA A 27 13.61 7.17 7.13
N PHE A 28 12.93 8.26 7.44
CA PHE A 28 11.81 8.73 6.63
C PHE A 28 12.27 9.17 5.23
N ASP A 29 13.38 9.91 5.13
CA ASP A 29 13.94 10.36 3.85
C ASP A 29 14.39 9.17 2.98
N TYR A 30 14.95 8.14 3.59
CA TYR A 30 15.28 6.89 2.90
C TYR A 30 14.03 6.20 2.34
N LEU A 31 12.97 6.08 3.13
CA LEU A 31 11.71 5.46 2.72
C LEU A 31 10.96 6.28 1.66
N GLU A 32 10.99 7.60 1.82
CA GLU A 32 10.31 8.54 0.92
C GLU A 32 11.07 8.77 -0.37
N GLY A 33 12.39 8.59 -0.36
CA GLY A 33 13.24 8.83 -1.50
C GLY A 33 13.01 7.84 -2.64
N GLY A 34 13.18 8.32 -3.86
CA GLY A 34 13.25 7.50 -5.06
C GLY A 34 14.65 7.55 -5.66
N CYS A 35 14.86 6.79 -6.73
CA CYS A 35 16.10 6.79 -7.48
C CYS A 35 16.19 8.02 -8.40
N ASN A 36 17.39 8.59 -8.51
CA ASN A 36 17.69 9.76 -9.38
C ASN A 36 16.68 10.91 -9.18
N SER A 37 16.03 11.33 -10.26
CA SER A 37 15.06 12.44 -10.27
C SER A 37 13.66 12.04 -9.80
N ASN A 38 13.49 10.93 -9.10
CA ASN A 38 12.20 10.41 -8.62
C ASN A 38 11.17 10.13 -9.74
N VAL A 39 11.60 9.91 -10.96
CA VAL A 39 10.71 9.69 -12.11
C VAL A 39 9.80 8.49 -11.88
N ASN A 40 10.37 7.35 -11.51
CA ASN A 40 9.58 6.14 -11.28
C ASN A 40 8.66 6.26 -10.06
N LYS A 41 9.11 6.92 -9.00
CA LYS A 41 8.28 7.19 -7.82
C LYS A 41 7.01 7.97 -8.20
N ARG A 42 7.15 9.01 -9.03
CA ARG A 42 6.02 9.79 -9.51
C ARG A 42 5.11 8.96 -10.40
N ARG A 43 5.68 8.25 -11.39
CA ARG A 43 4.93 7.41 -12.30
C ARG A 43 4.16 6.30 -11.60
N ASN A 44 4.71 5.67 -10.58
CA ASN A 44 4.01 4.65 -9.79
C ASN A 44 2.66 5.16 -9.24
N THR A 45 2.56 6.44 -8.92
CA THR A 45 1.31 7.04 -8.46
C THR A 45 0.42 7.47 -9.62
N GLU A 46 1.00 8.11 -10.63
CA GLU A 46 0.29 8.64 -11.80
C GLU A 46 -0.32 7.51 -12.63
N ASP A 47 0.47 6.49 -12.95
CA ASP A 47 0.03 5.36 -13.78
C ASP A 47 -1.11 4.56 -13.12
N ILE A 48 -1.09 4.39 -11.79
CA ILE A 48 -2.21 3.77 -11.07
C ILE A 48 -3.47 4.62 -11.16
N ARG A 49 -3.36 5.94 -11.12
CA ARG A 49 -4.52 6.86 -11.24
C ARG A 49 -5.16 6.88 -12.62
N GLU A 50 -4.42 6.45 -13.65
CA GLU A 50 -4.97 6.28 -15.00
C GLU A 50 -5.93 5.09 -15.11
N ILE A 51 -5.82 4.11 -14.20
CA ILE A 51 -6.72 2.96 -14.15
C ILE A 51 -8.08 3.42 -13.64
N LYS A 52 -9.10 3.33 -14.48
CA LYS A 52 -10.48 3.66 -14.14
C LYS A 52 -11.25 2.40 -13.82
N LEU A 53 -12.01 2.44 -12.74
CA LEU A 53 -12.96 1.38 -12.41
C LEU A 53 -14.34 1.78 -12.92
N GLU A 54 -14.95 0.93 -13.74
CA GLU A 54 -16.32 1.12 -14.20
C GLU A 54 -17.27 0.49 -13.20
N PRO A 55 -18.14 1.28 -12.55
CA PRO A 55 -19.11 0.74 -11.61
C PRO A 55 -20.30 0.09 -12.36
N TYR A 56 -20.69 -1.08 -11.93
CA TYR A 56 -21.93 -1.71 -12.37
C TYR A 56 -22.97 -1.59 -11.26
N TYR A 57 -24.04 -0.89 -11.56
CA TYR A 57 -25.17 -0.72 -10.65
C TYR A 57 -26.24 -1.80 -10.86
N ILE A 58 -27.01 -2.10 -9.81
CA ILE A 58 -28.16 -3.02 -9.87
C ILE A 58 -27.75 -4.41 -10.40
N ARG A 59 -26.77 -5.01 -9.73
CA ARG A 59 -26.35 -6.38 -9.98
C ARG A 59 -26.35 -7.18 -8.68
N ASP A 60 -26.68 -8.46 -8.79
CA ASP A 60 -26.44 -9.39 -7.69
C ASP A 60 -24.94 -9.44 -7.40
N TYR A 61 -24.60 -9.34 -6.13
CA TYR A 61 -23.23 -9.43 -5.66
C TYR A 61 -23.04 -10.71 -4.82
N PRO A 62 -22.57 -11.79 -5.44
CA PRO A 62 -22.36 -13.08 -4.75
C PRO A 62 -21.19 -13.07 -3.78
N GLY A 63 -20.55 -11.94 -3.57
CA GLY A 63 -19.29 -11.81 -2.87
C GLY A 63 -18.09 -11.85 -3.81
N SER A 64 -16.94 -11.39 -3.34
CA SER A 64 -15.69 -11.51 -4.08
C SER A 64 -14.76 -12.52 -3.42
N CYS A 65 -14.17 -13.37 -4.23
CA CYS A 65 -13.05 -14.20 -3.83
C CYS A 65 -11.77 -13.60 -4.42
N LEU A 66 -10.90 -13.12 -3.56
CA LEU A 66 -9.61 -12.56 -3.97
C LEU A 66 -8.48 -13.61 -3.99
N LYS A 67 -8.80 -14.87 -3.64
CA LYS A 67 -7.80 -15.94 -3.61
C LYS A 67 -7.15 -16.10 -4.97
N THR A 68 -5.84 -16.17 -4.95
CA THR A 68 -4.99 -16.23 -6.15
C THR A 68 -3.95 -17.32 -5.98
N GLU A 69 -3.81 -18.18 -6.98
CA GLU A 69 -2.73 -19.16 -7.03
C GLU A 69 -1.52 -18.57 -7.75
N LEU A 70 -0.37 -18.61 -7.09
CA LEU A 70 0.89 -18.14 -7.65
C LEU A 70 2.02 -19.08 -7.23
N PHE A 71 2.76 -19.61 -8.21
CA PHE A 71 3.86 -20.58 -8.01
C PHE A 71 3.48 -21.80 -7.16
N GLY A 72 2.28 -22.34 -7.33
CA GLY A 72 1.78 -23.49 -6.59
C GLY A 72 1.36 -23.21 -5.14
N HIS A 73 1.30 -21.94 -4.74
CA HIS A 73 0.78 -21.49 -3.45
C HIS A 73 -0.48 -20.67 -3.62
N THR A 74 -1.44 -20.89 -2.74
CA THR A 74 -2.68 -20.09 -2.71
C THR A 74 -2.53 -18.95 -1.72
N TYR A 75 -2.73 -17.73 -2.18
CA TYR A 75 -2.74 -16.51 -1.40
C TYR A 75 -4.16 -15.98 -1.25
N ASP A 76 -4.44 -15.30 -0.16
CA ASP A 76 -5.78 -14.74 0.09
C ASP A 76 -6.11 -13.51 -0.76
N ALA A 77 -5.08 -12.90 -1.38
CA ALA A 77 -5.25 -11.74 -2.25
C ALA A 77 -4.19 -11.70 -3.38
N PRO A 78 -4.49 -11.11 -4.54
CA PRO A 78 -3.59 -10.98 -5.68
C PRO A 78 -2.58 -9.83 -5.54
N PHE A 79 -2.34 -9.36 -4.34
CA PHE A 79 -1.38 -8.28 -4.05
C PHE A 79 -0.64 -8.56 -2.74
N GLY A 80 0.53 -7.98 -2.61
CA GLY A 80 1.37 -8.12 -1.43
C GLY A 80 2.30 -6.92 -1.26
N ILE A 81 3.02 -6.91 -0.16
CA ILE A 81 4.02 -5.88 0.12
C ILE A 81 5.37 -6.37 -0.40
N ALA A 82 6.02 -5.59 -1.25
CA ALA A 82 7.37 -5.86 -1.72
C ALA A 82 8.38 -5.79 -0.55
N PRO A 83 9.50 -6.52 -0.64
CA PRO A 83 10.56 -6.43 0.35
C PRO A 83 11.06 -4.98 0.51
N VAL A 84 11.18 -4.54 1.75
CA VAL A 84 11.70 -3.21 2.11
C VAL A 84 13.03 -3.38 2.81
N GLY A 85 14.09 -2.77 2.27
CA GLY A 85 15.41 -2.76 2.91
C GLY A 85 15.39 -1.95 4.21
N LEU A 86 16.25 -2.34 5.15
CA LEU A 86 16.42 -1.63 6.43
C LEU A 86 15.14 -1.45 7.25
N GLN A 87 14.22 -2.38 7.15
CA GLN A 87 12.90 -2.31 7.78
C GLN A 87 12.98 -2.10 9.30
N GLY A 88 13.92 -2.79 9.96
CA GLY A 88 14.16 -2.63 11.39
C GLY A 88 14.66 -1.25 11.81
N LEU A 89 15.23 -0.46 10.89
CA LEU A 89 15.61 0.93 11.13
C LEU A 89 14.38 1.85 11.19
N MET A 90 13.34 1.51 10.45
CA MET A 90 12.11 2.30 10.37
C MET A 90 11.17 1.99 11.53
N TRP A 91 11.07 0.70 11.85
CA TRP A 91 10.24 0.26 12.96
C TRP A 91 10.82 -0.99 13.63
N PRO A 92 11.09 -0.96 14.94
CA PRO A 92 11.57 -2.14 15.68
C PRO A 92 10.59 -3.32 15.57
N LYS A 93 11.12 -4.52 15.32
CA LYS A 93 10.34 -5.76 15.18
C LYS A 93 9.32 -5.72 14.04
N SER A 94 9.66 -5.08 12.93
CA SER A 94 8.81 -4.99 11.74
C SER A 94 8.89 -6.21 10.81
N CYS A 95 9.71 -7.20 11.15
CA CYS A 95 9.85 -8.48 10.43
C CYS A 95 9.16 -9.59 11.19
#